data_79e98aafe76cf5ea3b51534e103e8fdc
#
_entry.id   79e98aafe76cf5ea3b51534e103e8fdc
#
_cell.length_a   1.000
_cell.length_b   1.000
_cell.length_c   1.000
_cell.angle_alpha   90.00
_cell.angle_beta   90.00
_cell.angle_gamma   90.00
#
_symmetry.space_group_name_H-M   'P 1'
#
loop_
_entity.id
_entity.type
_entity.pdbx_description
1 polymer ?
#
loop_
_entity_poly.entity_id
_entity_poly.type
_entity_poly.pdbx_seq_one_letter_code
_entity_poly.pdbx_strand_id
1 'polypeptide(L)'
;MKYNKKIVITNHTDKFIEWYNILLENGYDNENIIIYDREHPGYNGENLDPKRLEKYGKVITTPNVGYSIYVIGNYILDNYDNLPDFTIFLKCNLLQNNYTTEKKLKKALKSNFFVPLELDNTQTKYNTPFTVNDCAYVEKVIDEIRTDTKVYPRIKNFSEFIQDLFLIEKIPNYVLFAPGGNYVVPKENILKYSKNFYKKMIYYTDYHHSNVVEAHWFERILYIAWVGFLDENFSHII
;
A
#
# COMPACT_ATOMS: atom_id res chain seq x y z
N MET A 1 16.05 -22.70 -1.14
CA MET A 1 14.56 -22.78 -1.25
C MET A 1 14.08 -21.70 -2.19
N LYS A 2 13.15 -22.03 -3.09
CA LYS A 2 12.50 -21.01 -3.93
C LYS A 2 11.26 -20.54 -3.17
N TYR A 3 11.23 -19.28 -2.76
CA TYR A 3 10.08 -18.68 -2.08
C TYR A 3 8.88 -18.58 -3.03
N ASN A 4 7.68 -18.84 -2.49
CA ASN A 4 6.44 -18.56 -3.19
C ASN A 4 6.15 -17.05 -3.07
N LYS A 5 6.17 -16.36 -4.21
CA LYS A 5 5.89 -14.90 -4.26
C LYS A 5 4.70 -14.62 -5.18
N LYS A 6 3.82 -13.73 -4.76
CA LYS A 6 2.72 -13.23 -5.60
C LYS A 6 2.82 -11.71 -5.75
N ILE A 7 2.52 -11.23 -6.94
CA ILE A 7 2.45 -9.82 -7.27
C ILE A 7 0.98 -9.42 -7.34
N VAL A 8 0.62 -8.37 -6.63
CA VAL A 8 -0.72 -7.78 -6.61
C VAL A 8 -0.64 -6.38 -7.19
N ILE A 9 -1.21 -6.18 -8.35
CA ILE A 9 -1.22 -4.88 -9.05
C ILE A 9 -2.57 -4.20 -8.83
N THR A 10 -2.54 -3.00 -8.25
CA THR A 10 -3.71 -2.10 -8.22
C THR A 10 -3.74 -1.32 -9.52
N ASN A 11 -4.69 -1.67 -10.40
CA ASN A 11 -4.83 -1.05 -11.71
C ASN A 11 -5.99 -0.05 -11.77
N HIS A 12 -5.79 1.06 -12.47
CA HIS A 12 -6.83 2.02 -12.87
C HIS A 12 -6.49 2.79 -14.17
N THR A 13 -5.31 2.59 -14.77
CA THR A 13 -4.89 3.32 -15.97
C THR A 13 -4.08 2.47 -16.96
N ASP A 14 -3.96 1.17 -16.72
CA ASP A 14 -3.19 0.20 -17.51
C ASP A 14 -1.69 0.53 -17.66
N LYS A 15 -1.19 1.52 -16.96
CA LYS A 15 0.21 1.99 -17.09
C LYS A 15 1.25 0.97 -16.64
N PHE A 16 0.86 -0.06 -15.90
CA PHE A 16 1.76 -1.16 -15.55
C PHE A 16 2.23 -1.94 -16.78
N ILE A 17 1.51 -1.90 -17.89
CA ILE A 17 1.88 -2.56 -19.16
C ILE A 17 3.24 -2.04 -19.66
N GLU A 18 3.56 -0.78 -19.41
CA GLU A 18 4.83 -0.15 -19.81
C GLU A 18 6.05 -0.80 -19.12
N TRP A 19 5.87 -1.31 -17.91
CA TRP A 19 6.95 -1.92 -17.12
C TRP A 19 6.73 -3.42 -16.81
N TYR A 20 5.69 -4.02 -17.37
CA TYR A 20 5.37 -5.43 -17.17
C TYR A 20 6.55 -6.38 -17.52
N ASN A 21 7.30 -6.07 -18.57
CA ASN A 21 8.47 -6.87 -18.97
C ASN A 21 9.51 -6.99 -17.85
N ILE A 22 9.60 -6.01 -16.95
CA ILE A 22 10.50 -6.10 -15.80
C ILE A 22 10.12 -7.28 -14.90
N LEU A 23 8.83 -7.57 -14.77
CA LEU A 23 8.35 -8.71 -13.99
C LEU A 23 8.77 -10.02 -14.63
N LEU A 24 8.56 -10.16 -15.93
CA LEU A 24 8.95 -11.35 -16.71
C LEU A 24 10.45 -11.61 -16.64
N GLU A 25 11.28 -10.56 -16.83
CA GLU A 25 12.75 -10.64 -16.74
C GLU A 25 13.23 -11.06 -15.34
N ASN A 26 12.44 -10.86 -14.30
CA ASN A 26 12.74 -11.26 -12.94
C ASN A 26 12.07 -12.60 -12.54
N GLY A 27 11.51 -13.33 -13.51
CA GLY A 27 11.01 -14.70 -13.33
C GLY A 27 9.58 -14.80 -12.79
N TYR A 28 8.80 -13.72 -12.90
CA TYR A 28 7.37 -13.73 -12.60
C TYR A 28 6.58 -13.90 -13.89
N ASP A 29 5.67 -14.84 -13.91
CA ASP A 29 4.75 -15.10 -15.02
C ASP A 29 3.31 -14.73 -14.64
N ASN A 30 2.38 -14.95 -15.55
CA ASN A 30 0.96 -14.63 -15.36
C ASN A 30 0.34 -15.36 -14.16
N GLU A 31 0.86 -16.54 -13.79
CA GLU A 31 0.37 -17.30 -12.64
C GLU A 31 0.75 -16.65 -11.31
N ASN A 32 1.82 -15.85 -11.31
CA ASN A 32 2.28 -15.13 -10.12
C ASN A 32 1.62 -13.76 -9.95
N ILE A 33 0.89 -13.27 -10.97
CA ILE A 33 0.38 -11.90 -11.02
C ILE A 33 -1.14 -11.89 -10.88
N ILE A 34 -1.63 -11.06 -9.96
CA ILE A 34 -3.04 -10.77 -9.74
C ILE A 34 -3.25 -9.28 -9.95
N ILE A 35 -4.18 -8.93 -10.84
CA ILE A 35 -4.50 -7.56 -11.21
C ILE A 35 -5.87 -7.22 -10.66
N TYR A 36 -5.93 -6.32 -9.69
CA TYR A 36 -7.17 -5.72 -9.23
C TYR A 36 -7.48 -4.53 -10.14
N ASP A 37 -8.38 -4.78 -11.11
CA ASP A 37 -8.83 -3.76 -12.06
C ASP A 37 -9.96 -2.96 -11.41
N ARG A 38 -9.66 -1.74 -11.02
CA ARG A 38 -10.62 -0.86 -10.35
C ARG A 38 -11.57 -0.30 -11.39
N GLU A 39 -12.87 -0.46 -11.15
CA GLU A 39 -13.91 0.08 -12.01
C GLU A 39 -13.62 1.56 -12.30
N HIS A 40 -13.24 1.83 -13.53
CA HIS A 40 -13.00 3.17 -14.00
C HIS A 40 -13.96 3.42 -15.15
N PRO A 41 -14.85 4.43 -15.05
CA PRO A 41 -15.41 4.97 -16.28
C PRO A 41 -14.22 5.43 -17.10
N GLY A 42 -13.99 4.82 -18.25
CA GLY A 42 -12.92 5.21 -19.16
C GLY A 42 -12.93 6.71 -19.39
N TYR A 43 -11.85 7.27 -19.96
CA TYR A 43 -11.76 8.70 -20.29
C TYR A 43 -12.99 9.24 -21.04
N ASN A 44 -13.77 8.35 -21.66
CA ASN A 44 -15.03 8.61 -22.39
C ASN A 44 -16.28 8.04 -21.68
N GLY A 45 -16.20 7.63 -20.41
CA GLY A 45 -17.34 7.03 -19.70
C GLY A 45 -17.64 5.56 -20.05
N GLU A 46 -16.79 4.93 -20.85
CA GLU A 46 -16.93 3.51 -21.21
C GLU A 46 -16.22 2.63 -20.15
N ASN A 47 -16.93 1.60 -19.66
CA ASN A 47 -16.30 0.56 -18.85
C ASN A 47 -15.36 -0.26 -19.74
N LEU A 48 -14.06 -0.24 -19.43
CA LEU A 48 -13.09 -1.05 -20.16
C LEU A 48 -13.30 -2.54 -19.85
N ASP A 49 -13.30 -3.39 -20.90
CA ASP A 49 -13.40 -4.83 -20.72
C ASP A 49 -12.20 -5.36 -19.89
N PRO A 50 -12.45 -5.99 -18.72
CA PRO A 50 -11.36 -6.58 -17.91
C PRO A 50 -10.52 -7.61 -18.66
N LYS A 51 -11.10 -8.29 -19.68
CA LYS A 51 -10.40 -9.28 -20.52
C LYS A 51 -9.15 -8.75 -21.20
N ARG A 52 -9.07 -7.43 -21.44
CA ARG A 52 -7.86 -6.78 -21.99
C ARG A 52 -6.60 -7.07 -21.19
N LEU A 53 -6.75 -7.37 -19.87
CA LEU A 53 -5.66 -7.59 -18.92
C LEU A 53 -5.36 -9.07 -18.66
N GLU A 54 -6.21 -10.01 -19.06
CA GLU A 54 -6.06 -11.45 -18.75
C GLU A 54 -4.73 -12.04 -19.24
N LYS A 55 -4.17 -11.49 -20.32
CA LYS A 55 -2.85 -11.91 -20.83
C LYS A 55 -1.67 -11.55 -19.90
N TYR A 56 -1.89 -10.69 -18.90
CA TYR A 56 -0.86 -10.25 -17.95
C TYR A 56 -0.99 -10.90 -16.58
N GLY A 57 -2.10 -11.55 -16.26
CA GLY A 57 -2.31 -12.21 -14.98
C GLY A 57 -3.79 -12.50 -14.69
N LYS A 58 -4.07 -13.00 -13.49
CA LYS A 58 -5.45 -13.16 -13.02
C LYS A 58 -6.08 -11.80 -12.76
N VAL A 59 -7.19 -11.50 -13.43
CA VAL A 59 -7.89 -10.22 -13.25
C VAL A 59 -9.04 -10.37 -12.26
N ILE A 60 -9.17 -9.42 -11.35
CA ILE A 60 -10.27 -9.29 -10.40
C ILE A 60 -10.81 -7.86 -10.52
N THR A 61 -12.06 -7.73 -10.97
CA THR A 61 -12.73 -6.42 -10.99
C THR A 61 -13.10 -6.02 -9.56
N THR A 62 -12.85 -4.76 -9.21
CA THR A 62 -13.09 -4.25 -7.86
C THR A 62 -13.61 -2.80 -7.90
N PRO A 63 -14.44 -2.38 -6.94
CA PRO A 63 -14.88 -1.01 -6.86
C PRO A 63 -13.73 -0.02 -6.82
N ASN A 64 -13.92 1.16 -7.44
CA ASN A 64 -12.93 2.23 -7.41
C ASN A 64 -13.04 3.04 -6.10
N VAL A 65 -12.72 2.42 -4.97
CA VAL A 65 -12.75 3.02 -3.64
C VAL A 65 -11.39 2.91 -2.96
N GLY A 66 -11.10 3.71 -1.95
CA GLY A 66 -10.00 3.57 -0.99
C GLY A 66 -8.59 3.40 -1.60
N TYR A 67 -8.39 3.76 -2.86
CA TYR A 67 -7.11 3.65 -3.57
C TYR A 67 -6.49 2.22 -3.52
N SER A 68 -5.17 2.14 -3.48
CA SER A 68 -4.45 0.86 -3.34
C SER A 68 -4.67 0.19 -1.98
N ILE A 69 -5.06 0.96 -0.96
CA ILE A 69 -5.27 0.48 0.40
C ILE A 69 -6.43 -0.51 0.46
N TYR A 70 -7.54 -0.19 -0.21
CA TYR A 70 -8.68 -1.10 -0.32
C TYR A 70 -8.30 -2.42 -0.99
N VAL A 71 -7.51 -2.36 -2.07
CA VAL A 71 -7.02 -3.57 -2.77
C VAL A 71 -6.10 -4.41 -1.88
N ILE A 72 -5.18 -3.77 -1.15
CA ILE A 72 -4.30 -4.46 -0.19
C ILE A 72 -5.12 -5.23 0.84
N GLY A 73 -6.12 -4.57 1.45
CA GLY A 73 -6.98 -5.18 2.45
C GLY A 73 -7.78 -6.37 1.90
N ASN A 74 -8.41 -6.22 0.72
CA ASN A 74 -9.18 -7.30 0.09
C ASN A 74 -8.30 -8.50 -0.24
N TYR A 75 -7.15 -8.28 -0.90
CA TYR A 75 -6.24 -9.37 -1.21
C TYR A 75 -5.82 -10.15 0.03
N ILE A 76 -5.48 -9.44 1.10
CA ILE A 76 -5.05 -10.08 2.35
C ILE A 76 -6.20 -10.87 2.97
N LEU A 77 -7.42 -10.33 3.02
CA LEU A 77 -8.58 -11.05 3.57
C LEU A 77 -8.91 -12.31 2.78
N ASP A 78 -8.94 -12.22 1.45
CA ASP A 78 -9.29 -13.35 0.57
C ASP A 78 -8.25 -14.47 0.66
N ASN A 79 -6.99 -14.13 0.95
CA ASN A 79 -5.89 -15.09 0.97
C ASN A 79 -5.29 -15.34 2.37
N TYR A 80 -5.89 -14.82 3.44
CA TYR A 80 -5.30 -14.77 4.77
C TYR A 80 -4.79 -16.12 5.27
N ASP A 81 -5.54 -17.20 5.04
CA ASP A 81 -5.18 -18.55 5.46
C ASP A 81 -4.18 -19.24 4.50
N ASN A 82 -4.00 -18.69 3.28
CA ASN A 82 -3.17 -19.26 2.22
C ASN A 82 -2.21 -18.21 1.60
N LEU A 83 -1.72 -17.27 2.41
CA LEU A 83 -0.76 -16.27 1.95
C LEU A 83 0.51 -16.90 1.39
N PRO A 84 1.05 -16.37 0.28
CA PRO A 84 2.39 -16.74 -0.20
C PRO A 84 3.47 -16.32 0.81
N ASP A 85 4.70 -16.82 0.65
CA ASP A 85 5.81 -16.41 1.51
C ASP A 85 6.04 -14.88 1.46
N PHE A 86 5.84 -14.30 0.28
CA PHE A 86 5.90 -12.84 0.06
C PHE A 86 4.78 -12.37 -0.85
N THR A 87 4.15 -11.28 -0.48
CA THR A 87 3.23 -10.52 -1.34
C THR A 87 3.89 -9.21 -1.76
N ILE A 88 3.86 -8.92 -3.06
CA ILE A 88 4.42 -7.69 -3.64
C ILE A 88 3.27 -6.83 -4.12
N PHE A 89 2.95 -5.80 -3.38
CA PHE A 89 1.91 -4.83 -3.74
C PHE A 89 2.49 -3.72 -4.60
N LEU A 90 1.89 -3.47 -5.77
CA LEU A 90 2.34 -2.47 -6.74
C LEU A 90 1.16 -1.66 -7.27
N LYS A 91 1.34 -0.36 -7.43
CA LYS A 91 0.42 0.48 -8.19
C LYS A 91 0.75 0.45 -9.68
N CYS A 92 -0.26 0.54 -10.54
CA CYS A 92 -0.05 0.54 -11.99
C CYS A 92 0.88 1.66 -12.49
N ASN A 93 0.91 2.80 -11.80
CA ASN A 93 1.72 3.99 -12.15
C ASN A 93 3.05 4.08 -11.38
N LEU A 94 3.55 2.95 -10.86
CA LEU A 94 4.73 2.89 -9.98
C LEU A 94 5.97 3.59 -10.54
N LEU A 95 6.30 3.42 -11.81
CA LEU A 95 7.48 4.02 -12.44
C LEU A 95 7.22 5.43 -13.01
N GLN A 96 6.02 5.96 -12.83
CA GLN A 96 5.70 7.32 -13.23
C GLN A 96 5.97 8.29 -12.08
N ASN A 97 6.19 9.56 -12.43
CA ASN A 97 6.40 10.64 -11.46
C ASN A 97 7.61 10.47 -10.53
N ASN A 98 8.60 9.64 -10.90
CA ASN A 98 9.82 9.40 -10.13
C ASN A 98 9.58 8.85 -8.70
N TYR A 99 8.45 8.17 -8.47
CA TYR A 99 8.19 7.56 -7.14
C TYR A 99 9.14 6.43 -6.83
N THR A 100 9.60 5.71 -7.87
CA THR A 100 10.65 4.70 -7.75
C THR A 100 11.43 4.59 -9.05
N THR A 101 12.48 3.79 -9.06
CA THR A 101 13.28 3.51 -10.24
C THR A 101 13.18 2.04 -10.64
N GLU A 102 13.39 1.75 -11.93
CA GLU A 102 13.47 0.38 -12.43
C GLU A 102 14.51 -0.46 -11.66
N LYS A 103 15.68 0.12 -11.38
CA LYS A 103 16.74 -0.52 -10.58
C LYS A 103 16.25 -0.93 -9.20
N LYS A 104 15.47 -0.07 -8.53
CA LYS A 104 14.92 -0.33 -7.21
C LYS A 104 13.83 -1.39 -7.26
N LEU A 105 12.94 -1.34 -8.26
CA LEU A 105 11.95 -2.38 -8.49
C LEU A 105 12.63 -3.74 -8.69
N LYS A 106 13.60 -3.86 -9.59
CA LYS A 106 14.37 -5.11 -9.83
C LYS A 106 15.03 -5.63 -8.55
N LYS A 107 15.56 -4.74 -7.69
CA LYS A 107 16.14 -5.13 -6.40
C LYS A 107 15.05 -5.65 -5.44
N ALA A 108 13.91 -4.96 -5.35
CA ALA A 108 12.81 -5.33 -4.48
C ALA A 108 12.18 -6.68 -4.87
N LEU A 109 11.98 -6.95 -6.17
CA LEU A 109 11.47 -8.23 -6.67
C LEU A 109 12.31 -9.44 -6.21
N LYS A 110 13.61 -9.25 -6.01
CA LYS A 110 14.55 -10.27 -5.52
C LYS A 110 14.62 -10.35 -3.99
N SER A 111 14.04 -9.41 -3.28
CA SER A 111 14.14 -9.32 -1.82
C SER A 111 13.39 -10.45 -1.13
N ASN A 112 13.92 -10.89 0.01
CA ASN A 112 13.34 -11.86 0.93
C ASN A 112 13.11 -11.24 2.32
N PHE A 113 12.81 -9.95 2.37
CA PHE A 113 12.45 -9.19 3.56
C PHE A 113 11.50 -8.05 3.18
N PHE A 114 10.94 -7.37 4.18
CA PHE A 114 10.08 -6.23 3.94
C PHE A 114 10.84 -5.10 3.24
N VAL A 115 10.27 -4.59 2.14
CA VAL A 115 10.84 -3.47 1.37
C VAL A 115 9.74 -2.50 0.95
N PRO A 116 9.77 -1.25 1.39
CA PRO A 116 9.01 -0.18 0.77
C PRO A 116 9.69 0.24 -0.55
N LEU A 117 8.89 0.52 -1.59
CA LEU A 117 9.43 0.77 -2.92
C LEU A 117 9.48 2.25 -3.31
N GLU A 118 8.60 3.07 -2.79
CA GLU A 118 8.60 4.48 -3.17
C GLU A 118 9.79 5.22 -2.57
N LEU A 119 10.39 6.08 -3.39
CA LEU A 119 11.40 7.04 -2.95
C LEU A 119 10.67 8.23 -2.34
N ASP A 120 11.14 8.69 -1.20
CA ASP A 120 10.66 9.94 -0.66
C ASP A 120 11.34 11.13 -1.36
N ASN A 121 10.72 11.60 -2.42
CA ASN A 121 11.09 12.87 -3.05
C ASN A 121 10.47 14.07 -2.32
N THR A 122 9.71 13.83 -1.25
CA THR A 122 8.93 14.87 -0.55
C THR A 122 9.57 15.33 0.75
N GLN A 123 10.76 14.86 1.10
CA GLN A 123 11.51 15.27 2.32
C GLN A 123 11.50 16.77 2.59
N THR A 124 11.48 17.58 1.53
CA THR A 124 11.41 19.03 1.65
C THR A 124 10.02 19.56 1.98
N LYS A 125 8.95 18.79 1.77
CA LYS A 125 7.57 19.23 1.98
C LYS A 125 7.10 19.12 3.43
N TYR A 126 7.64 18.18 4.19
CA TYR A 126 7.09 17.85 5.52
C TYR A 126 8.03 18.19 6.68
N ASN A 127 9.15 18.89 6.44
CA ASN A 127 10.15 19.24 7.47
C ASN A 127 10.56 18.06 8.37
N THR A 128 10.57 16.84 7.84
CA THR A 128 10.97 15.66 8.59
C THR A 128 12.46 15.43 8.41
N PRO A 129 13.24 15.45 9.49
CA PRO A 129 14.71 15.47 9.40
C PRO A 129 15.35 14.10 9.13
N PHE A 130 14.56 13.01 9.03
CA PHE A 130 15.13 11.66 9.02
C PHE A 130 14.53 10.75 7.96
N THR A 131 15.38 10.23 7.07
CA THR A 131 15.07 9.10 6.21
C THR A 131 15.52 7.81 6.87
N VAL A 132 14.65 6.82 6.85
CA VAL A 132 14.99 5.46 7.21
C VAL A 132 15.08 4.66 5.90
N ASN A 133 16.31 4.30 5.51
CA ASN A 133 16.57 3.44 4.34
C ASN A 133 16.05 3.95 2.98
N ASP A 134 16.17 5.25 2.70
CA ASP A 134 15.82 5.89 1.41
C ASP A 134 14.34 5.78 0.98
N CYS A 135 13.44 5.24 1.83
CA CYS A 135 12.08 4.92 1.44
C CYS A 135 11.01 5.17 2.49
N ALA A 136 11.43 5.45 3.70
CA ALA A 136 10.52 5.79 4.80
C ALA A 136 11.11 6.96 5.58
N TYR A 137 10.23 7.76 6.15
CA TYR A 137 10.62 8.87 7.02
C TYR A 137 9.75 8.90 8.27
N VAL A 138 10.20 9.67 9.26
CA VAL A 138 9.47 9.86 10.50
C VAL A 138 8.50 11.02 10.32
N GLU A 139 7.20 10.77 10.51
CA GLU A 139 6.15 11.78 10.46
C GLU A 139 5.53 11.99 11.83
N LYS A 140 5.33 13.26 12.21
CA LYS A 140 4.62 13.60 13.44
C LYS A 140 3.14 13.24 13.31
N VAL A 141 2.58 12.61 14.34
CA VAL A 141 1.13 12.37 14.41
C VAL A 141 0.44 13.69 14.72
N ILE A 142 -0.38 14.17 13.78
CA ILE A 142 -1.22 15.36 13.93
C ILE A 142 -2.63 15.03 13.46
N ASP A 143 -3.63 15.52 14.17
CA ASP A 143 -5.03 15.19 13.91
C ASP A 143 -5.59 15.82 12.63
N GLU A 144 -4.98 16.89 12.16
CA GLU A 144 -5.37 17.63 10.95
C GLU A 144 -4.80 17.03 9.65
N ILE A 145 -4.16 15.86 9.70
CA ILE A 145 -3.64 15.23 8.48
C ILE A 145 -4.78 15.03 7.46
N ARG A 146 -4.71 15.79 6.36
CA ARG A 146 -5.61 15.68 5.23
C ARG A 146 -7.10 15.87 5.56
N THR A 147 -7.42 16.89 6.37
CA THR A 147 -8.81 17.31 6.65
C THR A 147 -9.45 18.14 5.52
N ASP A 148 -8.71 18.44 4.45
CA ASP A 148 -9.15 19.19 3.28
C ASP A 148 -10.05 18.38 2.31
N THR A 149 -10.35 17.14 2.66
CA THR A 149 -11.23 16.29 1.86
C THR A 149 -12.70 16.71 2.04
N LYS A 150 -13.45 16.73 0.95
CA LYS A 150 -14.90 17.02 0.98
C LYS A 150 -15.74 15.85 1.53
N VAL A 151 -15.10 14.76 1.89
CA VAL A 151 -15.74 13.52 2.36
C VAL A 151 -15.50 13.40 3.85
N TYR A 152 -16.60 13.34 4.61
CA TYR A 152 -16.51 13.16 6.07
C TYR A 152 -15.96 11.77 6.39
N PRO A 153 -14.89 11.66 7.20
CA PRO A 153 -14.33 10.40 7.62
C PRO A 153 -15.30 9.63 8.54
N ARG A 154 -15.17 8.33 8.57
CA ARG A 154 -15.92 7.45 9.49
C ARG A 154 -15.43 7.54 10.92
N ILE A 155 -14.26 8.12 11.14
CA ILE A 155 -13.66 8.37 12.45
C ILE A 155 -13.16 9.81 12.51
N LYS A 156 -13.16 10.41 13.68
CA LYS A 156 -13.05 11.87 13.84
C LYS A 156 -11.70 12.43 13.41
N ASN A 157 -10.60 11.75 13.77
CA ASN A 157 -9.24 12.22 13.51
C ASN A 157 -8.24 11.07 13.46
N PHE A 158 -6.98 11.38 13.10
CA PHE A 158 -5.93 10.40 12.94
C PHE A 158 -5.55 9.68 14.24
N SER A 159 -5.58 10.39 15.36
CA SER A 159 -5.27 9.80 16.67
C SER A 159 -6.31 8.74 17.07
N GLU A 160 -7.60 9.06 16.95
CA GLU A 160 -8.68 8.10 17.21
C GLU A 160 -8.60 6.90 16.25
N PHE A 161 -8.23 7.14 14.99
CA PHE A 161 -8.04 6.09 14.00
C PHE A 161 -6.93 5.11 14.39
N ILE A 162 -5.78 5.61 14.86
CA ILE A 162 -4.68 4.76 15.35
C ILE A 162 -5.13 3.96 16.57
N GLN A 163 -5.82 4.59 17.52
CA GLN A 163 -6.34 3.91 18.72
C GLN A 163 -7.31 2.80 18.37
N ASP A 164 -8.28 3.08 17.50
CA ASP A 164 -9.26 2.07 17.10
C ASP A 164 -8.61 0.90 16.36
N LEU A 165 -7.66 1.19 15.49
CA LEU A 165 -7.04 0.18 14.64
C LEU A 165 -6.09 -0.74 15.40
N PHE A 166 -5.23 -0.16 16.26
CA PHE A 166 -4.20 -0.90 17.00
C PHE A 166 -4.62 -1.28 18.42
N LEU A 167 -5.77 -0.80 18.90
CA LEU A 167 -6.27 -1.02 20.25
C LEU A 167 -5.26 -0.57 21.34
N ILE A 168 -4.61 0.57 21.11
CA ILE A 168 -3.64 1.17 22.04
C ILE A 168 -4.23 2.39 22.73
N GLU A 169 -3.88 2.59 24.00
CA GLU A 169 -4.32 3.74 24.79
C GLU A 169 -3.45 4.98 24.53
N LYS A 170 -2.13 4.76 24.43
CA LYS A 170 -1.16 5.83 24.23
C LYS A 170 -0.81 5.93 22.74
N ILE A 171 -1.12 7.06 22.14
CA ILE A 171 -0.79 7.36 20.76
C ILE A 171 0.68 7.73 20.66
N PRO A 172 1.43 7.18 19.69
CA PRO A 172 2.82 7.60 19.46
C PRO A 172 2.85 9.04 18.94
N ASN A 173 3.85 9.81 19.34
CA ASN A 173 4.06 11.15 18.82
C ASN A 173 4.47 11.15 17.34
N TYR A 174 5.07 10.05 16.88
CA TYR A 174 5.61 9.89 15.54
C TYR A 174 5.31 8.50 14.99
N VAL A 175 5.16 8.43 13.67
CA VAL A 175 5.02 7.18 12.93
C VAL A 175 6.10 7.08 11.86
N LEU A 176 6.51 5.86 11.54
CA LEU A 176 7.29 5.59 10.34
C LEU A 176 6.34 5.51 9.16
N PHE A 177 6.55 6.37 8.19
CA PHE A 177 5.74 6.45 6.99
C PHE A 177 6.55 6.09 5.75
N ALA A 178 6.08 5.13 4.99
CA ALA A 178 6.57 4.86 3.64
C ALA A 178 5.44 5.12 2.66
N PRO A 179 5.52 6.18 1.83
CA PRO A 179 4.42 6.58 0.96
C PRO A 179 4.09 5.54 -0.11
N GLY A 180 2.91 5.66 -0.67
CA GLY A 180 2.57 5.07 -1.96
C GLY A 180 1.88 3.72 -1.95
N GLY A 181 1.97 2.93 -0.91
CA GLY A 181 1.34 1.62 -0.88
C GLY A 181 2.01 0.59 -1.81
N ASN A 182 3.32 0.76 -2.11
CA ASN A 182 4.11 -0.16 -2.90
C ASN A 182 5.13 -0.87 -2.01
N TYR A 183 4.92 -2.18 -1.77
CA TYR A 183 5.67 -2.91 -0.76
C TYR A 183 5.97 -4.35 -1.18
N VAL A 184 7.12 -4.88 -0.75
CA VAL A 184 7.35 -6.33 -0.61
C VAL A 184 7.07 -6.68 0.85
N VAL A 185 6.10 -7.55 1.10
CA VAL A 185 5.64 -7.87 2.45
C VAL A 185 5.77 -9.37 2.72
N PRO A 186 6.62 -9.79 3.66
CA PRO A 186 6.66 -11.16 4.13
C PRO A 186 5.33 -11.59 4.77
N LYS A 187 4.97 -12.85 4.62
CA LYS A 187 3.75 -13.44 5.21
C LYS A 187 3.65 -13.21 6.71
N GLU A 188 4.75 -13.41 7.43
CA GLU A 188 4.82 -13.22 8.89
C GLU A 188 4.51 -11.77 9.30
N ASN A 189 4.84 -10.78 8.47
CA ASN A 189 4.52 -9.37 8.76
C ASN A 189 3.01 -9.11 8.62
N ILE A 190 2.35 -9.72 7.62
CA ILE A 190 0.90 -9.64 7.46
C ILE A 190 0.19 -10.33 8.65
N LEU A 191 0.67 -11.50 9.05
CA LEU A 191 0.06 -12.30 10.12
C LEU A 191 0.28 -11.75 11.53
N LYS A 192 1.02 -10.65 11.71
CA LYS A 192 1.07 -9.92 13.00
C LYS A 192 -0.30 -9.43 13.44
N TYR A 193 -1.19 -9.17 12.49
CA TYR A 193 -2.56 -8.72 12.75
C TYR A 193 -3.59 -9.73 12.28
N SER A 194 -4.67 -9.84 13.06
CA SER A 194 -5.78 -10.73 12.75
C SER A 194 -6.58 -10.29 11.52
N LYS A 195 -7.43 -11.16 11.00
CA LYS A 195 -8.40 -10.80 9.95
C LYS A 195 -9.22 -9.56 10.29
N ASN A 196 -9.50 -9.31 11.58
CA ASN A 196 -10.30 -8.15 12.00
C ASN A 196 -9.60 -6.81 11.70
N PHE A 197 -8.29 -6.74 11.80
CA PHE A 197 -7.53 -5.56 11.40
C PHE A 197 -7.77 -5.23 9.92
N TYR A 198 -7.69 -6.23 9.04
CA TYR A 198 -7.89 -6.05 7.60
C TYR A 198 -9.36 -5.81 7.24
N LYS A 199 -10.32 -6.35 8.02
CA LYS A 199 -11.74 -5.98 7.89
C LYS A 199 -11.98 -4.51 8.23
N LYS A 200 -11.34 -3.98 9.27
CA LYS A 200 -11.38 -2.54 9.58
C LYS A 200 -10.76 -1.72 8.45
N MET A 201 -9.65 -2.19 7.87
CA MET A 201 -9.02 -1.53 6.72
C MET A 201 -10.01 -1.38 5.55
N ILE A 202 -10.75 -2.44 5.22
CA ILE A 202 -11.83 -2.37 4.21
C ILE A 202 -12.93 -1.42 4.67
N TYR A 203 -13.48 -1.60 5.88
CA TYR A 203 -14.54 -0.75 6.42
C TYR A 203 -14.22 0.73 6.32
N TYR A 204 -13.01 1.15 6.62
CA TYR A 204 -12.59 2.56 6.55
C TYR A 204 -12.33 3.05 5.12
N THR A 205 -12.27 2.18 4.12
CA THR A 205 -11.88 2.58 2.76
C THR A 205 -12.92 2.27 1.68
N ASP A 206 -14.00 1.56 1.99
CA ASP A 206 -14.98 1.05 1.01
C ASP A 206 -16.17 1.99 0.72
N TYR A 207 -16.21 3.18 1.30
CA TYR A 207 -17.44 3.99 1.29
C TYR A 207 -17.46 5.13 0.27
N HIS A 208 -16.34 5.44 -0.38
CA HIS A 208 -16.30 6.51 -1.37
C HIS A 208 -15.22 6.27 -2.43
N HIS A 209 -15.53 6.69 -3.67
CA HIS A 209 -14.63 6.48 -4.81
C HIS A 209 -13.46 7.46 -4.88
N SER A 210 -13.49 8.58 -4.15
CA SER A 210 -12.40 9.57 -4.18
C SER A 210 -12.08 10.11 -2.78
N ASN A 211 -10.81 10.42 -2.57
CA ASN A 211 -10.29 11.18 -1.42
C ASN A 211 -10.81 10.77 -0.04
N VAL A 212 -10.87 9.47 0.22
CA VAL A 212 -11.13 8.94 1.55
C VAL A 212 -9.90 9.24 2.40
N VAL A 213 -10.06 10.06 3.44
CA VAL A 213 -8.94 10.47 4.29
C VAL A 213 -8.29 9.29 5.00
N GLU A 214 -9.09 8.31 5.41
CA GLU A 214 -8.60 7.10 6.07
C GLU A 214 -7.67 6.27 5.16
N ALA A 215 -7.84 6.30 3.84
CA ALA A 215 -6.89 5.65 2.94
C ALA A 215 -5.49 6.30 3.03
N HIS A 216 -5.43 7.63 3.20
CA HIS A 216 -4.17 8.33 3.44
C HIS A 216 -3.61 8.07 4.85
N TRP A 217 -4.48 7.89 5.84
CA TRP A 217 -4.07 7.47 7.18
C TRP A 217 -3.52 6.05 7.20
N PHE A 218 -4.16 5.11 6.49
CA PHE A 218 -3.60 3.76 6.31
C PHE A 218 -2.24 3.78 5.64
N GLU A 219 -2.06 4.57 4.59
CA GLU A 219 -0.76 4.71 3.93
C GLU A 219 0.34 5.08 4.93
N ARG A 220 0.03 5.91 5.94
CA ARG A 220 0.96 6.31 7.00
C ARG A 220 1.27 5.22 8.01
N ILE A 221 0.34 4.32 8.27
CA ILE A 221 0.49 3.32 9.32
C ILE A 221 0.84 1.92 8.82
N LEU A 222 0.74 1.64 7.52
CA LEU A 222 1.05 0.30 7.00
C LEU A 222 2.49 -0.11 7.27
N TYR A 223 3.44 0.83 7.23
CA TYR A 223 4.82 0.53 7.57
C TYR A 223 4.93 0.03 9.02
N ILE A 224 4.37 0.80 9.97
CA ILE A 224 4.40 0.40 11.39
C ILE A 224 3.57 -0.86 11.66
N ALA A 225 2.46 -1.04 10.95
CA ALA A 225 1.67 -2.26 11.07
C ALA A 225 2.48 -3.51 10.72
N TRP A 226 3.32 -3.45 9.71
CA TRP A 226 4.08 -4.61 9.28
C TRP A 226 5.47 -4.72 9.91
N VAL A 227 6.11 -3.62 10.23
CA VAL A 227 7.45 -3.62 10.82
C VAL A 227 7.40 -3.50 12.35
N GLY A 228 6.60 -2.60 12.87
CA GLY A 228 6.44 -2.29 14.29
C GLY A 228 6.50 -0.79 14.56
N PHE A 229 6.04 -0.41 15.75
CA PHE A 229 6.19 0.96 16.23
C PHE A 229 7.66 1.30 16.46
N LEU A 230 7.98 2.58 16.33
CA LEU A 230 9.26 3.11 16.80
C LEU A 230 9.39 2.88 18.32
N ASP A 231 10.53 2.40 18.76
CA ASP A 231 10.84 2.32 20.19
C ASP A 231 10.71 3.72 20.81
N GLU A 232 10.18 3.83 22.03
CA GLU A 232 10.04 5.09 22.77
C GLU A 232 11.39 5.83 22.93
N ASN A 233 12.51 5.12 22.86
CA ASN A 233 13.85 5.68 22.87
C ASN A 233 14.23 6.49 21.62
N PHE A 234 13.43 6.42 20.55
CA PHE A 234 13.64 7.24 19.33
C PHE A 234 13.47 8.75 19.59
N SER A 235 12.81 9.11 20.70
CA SER A 235 12.65 10.51 21.13
C SER A 235 13.99 11.24 21.44
N HIS A 236 15.10 10.52 21.54
CA HIS A 236 16.43 11.09 21.77
C HIS A 236 17.21 11.43 20.48
N ILE A 237 16.65 11.12 19.31
CA ILE A 237 17.29 11.34 18.00
C ILE A 237 16.62 12.49 17.23
N ILE A 238 15.51 13.04 17.77
CA ILE A 238 14.74 14.13 17.14
C ILE A 238 15.06 15.46 17.82
#